data_92a86c63a1949d02c93dafad91d4b494
#
_entry.id   92a86c63a1949d02c93dafad91d4b494
#
_cell.length_a   1.000
_cell.length_b   1.000
_cell.length_c   1.000
_cell.angle_alpha   90.00
_cell.angle_beta   90.00
_cell.angle_gamma   90.00
#
_symmetry.space_group_name_H-M   'P 1'
#
loop_
_entity.id
_entity.type
_entity.pdbx_description
1 polymer ?
#
loop_
_entity_poly.entity_id
_entity_poly.type
_entity_poly.pdbx_seq_one_letter_code
_entity_poly.pdbx_strand_id
1 'polypeptide(L)'
;MSRFLLSEFIYRRYSDRLDRAVSDAGVRRGLDIQFEFIPEDGSRLDADILPEIIGGYFSTDIRENDLGRPFFGAVTRSENLEWLHVAHAGTDDPVFQSLFERGVKISNSSGSAAEPIA
;
A
#
# COMPACT_ATOMS: atom_id res chain seq x y z
N MET A 1 14.99 1.38 7.62
CA MET A 1 14.42 0.36 6.71
C MET A 1 13.10 0.84 6.18
N SER A 2 12.82 0.57 4.93
CA SER A 2 11.55 0.98 4.32
C SER A 2 10.65 -0.23 4.14
N ARG A 3 9.34 -0.03 4.25
CA ARG A 3 8.38 -1.13 4.17
C ARG A 3 7.25 -0.81 3.20
N PHE A 4 6.73 -1.85 2.57
CA PHE A 4 5.59 -1.77 1.67
C PHE A 4 4.45 -2.60 2.30
N LEU A 5 3.34 -1.97 2.63
CA LEU A 5 2.23 -2.59 3.35
C LEU A 5 1.23 -3.24 2.40
N LEU A 6 0.91 -4.50 2.60
CA LEU A 6 -0.07 -5.21 1.79
C LEU A 6 -0.59 -6.42 2.57
N SER A 7 -1.52 -7.17 1.99
CA SER A 7 -1.98 -8.40 2.62
C SER A 7 -1.07 -9.56 2.26
N GLU A 8 -0.97 -10.54 3.14
CA GLU A 8 -0.22 -11.75 2.86
C GLU A 8 -0.86 -12.52 1.70
N PHE A 9 -2.17 -12.49 1.60
CA PHE A 9 -2.91 -13.17 0.53
C PHE A 9 -2.44 -12.68 -0.85
N ILE A 10 -2.38 -11.37 -1.02
CA ILE A 10 -2.00 -10.80 -2.32
C ILE A 10 -0.52 -11.03 -2.59
N TYR A 11 0.31 -11.02 -1.56
CA TYR A 11 1.73 -11.30 -1.72
C TYR A 11 1.93 -12.73 -2.20
N ARG A 12 1.26 -13.70 -1.63
CA ARG A 12 1.40 -15.09 -2.03
C ARG A 12 0.97 -15.30 -3.48
N ARG A 13 -0.04 -14.55 -3.91
CA ARG A 13 -0.58 -14.71 -5.26
C ARG A 13 0.33 -14.10 -6.33
N TYR A 14 1.01 -13.01 -6.01
CA TYR A 14 1.80 -12.28 -6.99
C TYR A 14 3.24 -12.03 -6.51
N SER A 15 3.80 -12.95 -5.72
CA SER A 15 5.09 -12.72 -5.07
C SER A 15 6.21 -12.37 -6.05
N ASP A 16 6.28 -13.04 -7.18
CA ASP A 16 7.35 -12.78 -8.17
C ASP A 16 7.28 -11.36 -8.69
N ARG A 17 6.08 -10.88 -9.01
CA ARG A 17 5.89 -9.53 -9.52
C ARG A 17 6.17 -8.51 -8.45
N LEU A 18 5.69 -8.77 -7.23
CA LEU A 18 5.85 -7.84 -6.12
C LEU A 18 7.32 -7.75 -5.70
N ASP A 19 8.00 -8.88 -5.60
CA ASP A 19 9.42 -8.90 -5.25
C ASP A 19 10.24 -8.13 -6.27
N ARG A 20 9.92 -8.29 -7.55
CA ARG A 20 10.63 -7.61 -8.63
C ARG A 20 10.38 -6.10 -8.59
N ALA A 21 9.12 -5.70 -8.40
CA ALA A 21 8.76 -4.30 -8.37
C ALA A 21 9.42 -3.57 -7.20
N VAL A 22 9.41 -4.20 -6.03
CA VAL A 22 10.01 -3.61 -4.84
C VAL A 22 11.53 -3.59 -4.94
N SER A 23 12.11 -4.64 -5.50
CA SER A 23 13.54 -4.70 -5.70
C SER A 23 14.02 -3.60 -6.65
N ASP A 24 13.30 -3.40 -7.76
CA ASP A 24 13.63 -2.37 -8.73
C ASP A 24 13.50 -0.98 -8.11
N ALA A 25 12.46 -0.75 -7.34
CA ALA A 25 12.26 0.54 -6.68
C ALA A 25 13.36 0.78 -5.64
N GLY A 26 13.75 -0.25 -4.91
CA GLY A 26 14.80 -0.15 -3.92
C GLY A 26 16.14 0.20 -4.54
N VAL A 27 16.46 -0.43 -5.65
CA VAL A 27 17.72 -0.16 -6.37
C VAL A 27 17.72 1.28 -6.88
N ARG A 28 16.64 1.72 -7.50
CA ARG A 28 16.57 3.07 -8.06
C ARG A 28 16.67 4.15 -6.98
N ARG A 29 16.17 3.88 -5.80
CA ARG A 29 16.14 4.88 -4.73
C ARG A 29 17.22 4.68 -3.68
N GLY A 30 18.01 3.62 -3.80
CA GLY A 30 19.02 3.32 -2.80
C GLY A 30 18.43 2.91 -1.46
N LEU A 31 17.25 2.26 -1.48
CA LEU A 31 16.56 1.86 -0.27
C LEU A 31 16.49 0.35 -0.15
N ASP A 32 16.42 -0.13 1.08
CA ASP A 32 16.14 -1.51 1.36
C ASP A 32 14.65 -1.60 1.71
N ILE A 33 13.82 -2.09 0.81
CA ILE A 33 12.38 -2.13 0.99
C ILE A 33 11.95 -3.57 1.29
N GLN A 34 11.21 -3.74 2.38
CA GLN A 34 10.69 -5.04 2.76
C GLN A 34 9.17 -4.99 2.79
N PHE A 35 8.54 -6.15 2.69
CA PHE A 35 7.10 -6.23 2.78
C PHE A 35 6.65 -6.29 4.24
N GLU A 36 5.55 -5.62 4.55
CA GLU A 36 4.91 -5.70 5.85
C GLU A 36 3.47 -6.15 5.61
N PHE A 37 3.03 -7.22 6.26
CA PHE A 37 1.69 -7.73 6.04
C PHE A 37 0.71 -7.14 7.04
N ILE A 38 -0.48 -6.77 6.55
CA ILE A 38 -1.53 -6.30 7.43
C ILE A 38 -2.01 -7.47 8.30
N PRO A 39 -2.16 -7.33 9.61
CA PRO A 39 -2.60 -8.44 10.45
C PRO A 39 -4.00 -8.92 10.08
N GLU A 40 -4.15 -10.21 9.88
CA GLU A 40 -5.42 -10.79 9.44
C GLU A 40 -6.48 -10.79 10.53
N ASP A 41 -6.09 -10.62 11.79
CA ASP A 41 -7.01 -10.57 12.89
C ASP A 41 -7.56 -9.16 13.13
N GLY A 42 -7.21 -8.21 12.30
CA GLY A 42 -7.67 -6.83 12.41
C GLY A 42 -6.94 -5.99 13.45
N SER A 43 -5.86 -6.52 14.03
CA SER A 43 -5.10 -5.76 15.01
C SER A 43 -4.33 -4.63 14.34
N ARG A 44 -3.90 -3.66 15.13
CA ARG A 44 -3.13 -2.54 14.60
C ARG A 44 -1.68 -2.92 14.42
N LEU A 45 -1.03 -2.30 13.45
CA LEU A 45 0.40 -2.42 13.32
C LEU A 45 1.09 -1.67 14.46
N ASP A 46 2.29 -2.14 14.81
CA ASP A 46 3.09 -1.53 15.83
C ASP A 46 3.44 -0.12 15.41
N ALA A 47 3.34 0.83 16.30
CA ALA A 47 3.66 2.23 16.02
C ALA A 47 5.11 2.41 15.57
N ASP A 48 6.00 1.55 15.97
CA ASP A 48 7.41 1.61 15.59
C ASP A 48 7.61 1.31 14.09
N ILE A 49 6.68 0.61 13.47
CA ILE A 49 6.76 0.25 12.07
C ILE A 49 6.23 1.39 11.19
N LEU A 50 5.30 2.17 11.68
CA LEU A 50 4.62 3.19 10.88
C LEU A 50 5.57 4.17 10.16
N PRO A 51 6.62 4.67 10.79
CA PRO A 51 7.53 5.57 10.09
C PRO A 51 8.31 4.90 8.96
N GLU A 52 8.33 3.59 8.93
CA GLU A 52 9.06 2.84 7.91
C GLU A 52 8.21 2.55 6.69
N ILE A 53 6.90 2.74 6.77
CA ILE A 53 5.99 2.43 5.68
C ILE A 53 6.04 3.56 4.65
N ILE A 54 6.51 3.27 3.44
CA ILE A 54 6.60 4.25 2.37
C ILE A 54 5.58 4.00 1.25
N GLY A 55 4.99 2.83 1.23
CA GLY A 55 4.00 2.50 0.22
C GLY A 55 3.06 1.44 0.70
N GLY A 56 2.00 1.22 -0.05
CA GLY A 56 1.02 0.19 0.29
C GLY A 56 0.15 -0.20 -0.88
N TYR A 57 -0.45 -1.37 -0.77
CA TYR A 57 -1.37 -1.89 -1.77
C TYR A 57 -2.68 -2.26 -1.06
N PHE A 58 -3.73 -1.51 -1.35
CA PHE A 58 -5.07 -1.79 -0.82
C PHE A 58 -5.76 -2.73 -1.79
N SER A 59 -5.63 -4.05 -1.57
CA SER A 59 -6.16 -5.06 -2.45
C SER A 59 -7.61 -5.40 -2.12
N THR A 60 -8.28 -6.08 -3.01
CA THR A 60 -9.67 -6.47 -2.85
C THR A 60 -9.90 -7.32 -1.60
N ASP A 61 -8.98 -8.23 -1.30
CA ASP A 61 -9.09 -9.11 -0.14
C ASP A 61 -9.07 -8.33 1.17
N ILE A 62 -8.32 -7.23 1.26
CA ILE A 62 -8.32 -6.36 2.43
C ILE A 62 -9.72 -5.81 2.65
N ARG A 63 -10.35 -5.35 1.59
CA ARG A 63 -11.69 -4.81 1.64
C ARG A 63 -12.70 -5.88 2.02
N GLU A 64 -12.61 -7.05 1.41
CA GLU A 64 -13.58 -8.13 1.61
C GLU A 64 -13.49 -8.76 3.00
N ASN A 65 -12.33 -8.69 3.63
CA ASN A 65 -12.12 -9.26 4.95
C ASN A 65 -12.18 -8.22 6.09
N ASP A 66 -12.73 -7.05 5.80
CA ASP A 66 -12.88 -5.98 6.77
C ASP A 66 -11.56 -5.52 7.37
N LEU A 67 -10.49 -5.59 6.59
CA LEU A 67 -9.17 -5.13 7.04
C LEU A 67 -8.88 -3.69 6.58
N GLY A 68 -9.88 -3.03 6.00
CA GLY A 68 -9.72 -1.66 5.53
C GLY A 68 -9.41 -0.69 6.65
N ARG A 69 -10.07 -0.82 7.79
CA ARG A 69 -9.88 0.09 8.91
C ARG A 69 -8.45 0.03 9.47
N PRO A 70 -7.88 -1.14 9.78
CA PRO A 70 -6.49 -1.17 10.22
C PRO A 70 -5.51 -0.76 9.12
N PHE A 71 -5.83 -1.05 7.85
CA PHE A 71 -4.97 -0.64 6.73
C PHE A 71 -4.93 0.88 6.63
N PHE A 72 -6.08 1.55 6.56
CA PHE A 72 -6.13 3.00 6.45
C PHE A 72 -5.65 3.69 7.72
N GLY A 73 -5.87 3.08 8.87
CA GLY A 73 -5.33 3.59 10.13
C GLY A 73 -3.81 3.61 10.11
N ALA A 74 -3.20 2.58 9.53
CA ALA A 74 -1.74 2.52 9.43
C ALA A 74 -1.22 3.54 8.42
N VAL A 75 -1.80 3.60 7.23
CA VAL A 75 -1.27 4.50 6.19
C VAL A 75 -1.48 5.97 6.53
N THR A 76 -2.58 6.33 7.19
CA THR A 76 -2.82 7.72 7.55
C THR A 76 -1.88 8.18 8.65
N ARG A 77 -1.36 7.27 9.47
CA ARG A 77 -0.41 7.60 10.51
C ARG A 77 1.04 7.40 10.07
N SER A 78 1.27 6.94 8.84
CA SER A 78 2.61 6.74 8.31
C SER A 78 3.11 8.04 7.71
N GLU A 79 3.91 8.78 8.44
CA GLU A 79 4.38 10.09 8.03
C GLU A 79 5.20 10.07 6.75
N ASN A 80 5.83 8.96 6.47
CA ASN A 80 6.72 8.83 5.32
C ASN A 80 6.08 8.13 4.13
N LEU A 81 4.77 7.93 4.16
CA LEU A 81 4.06 7.31 3.07
C LEU A 81 4.17 8.16 1.81
N GLU A 82 4.59 7.57 0.70
CA GLU A 82 4.80 8.26 -0.56
C GLU A 82 3.84 7.80 -1.65
N TRP A 83 3.41 6.54 -1.60
CA TRP A 83 2.66 5.94 -2.69
C TRP A 83 1.67 4.92 -2.16
N LEU A 84 0.46 4.90 -2.70
CA LEU A 84 -0.56 3.93 -2.38
C LEU A 84 -1.22 3.45 -3.66
N HIS A 85 -1.26 2.13 -3.86
CA HIS A 85 -1.97 1.54 -4.99
C HIS A 85 -3.29 0.96 -4.49
N VAL A 86 -4.39 1.27 -5.16
CA VAL A 86 -5.72 0.83 -4.78
C VAL A 86 -6.27 -0.06 -5.87
N ALA A 87 -6.76 -1.22 -5.52
CA ALA A 87 -7.26 -2.20 -6.49
C ALA A 87 -8.58 -1.82 -7.12
N HIS A 88 -9.29 -0.84 -6.56
CA HIS A 88 -10.60 -0.45 -7.04
C HIS A 88 -10.63 0.98 -7.52
N ALA A 89 -11.60 1.31 -8.34
CA ALA A 89 -11.76 2.65 -8.85
C ALA A 89 -12.24 3.63 -7.80
N GLY A 90 -12.84 3.24 -6.77
CA GLY A 90 -13.45 4.13 -5.81
C GLY A 90 -12.46 4.86 -4.94
N THR A 91 -11.99 6.00 -5.37
CA THR A 91 -11.08 6.82 -4.63
C THR A 91 -11.75 8.09 -4.13
N ASP A 92 -13.04 8.05 -3.91
CA ASP A 92 -13.81 9.16 -3.43
C ASP A 92 -13.94 9.17 -1.90
N ASP A 93 -13.39 8.20 -1.21
CA ASP A 93 -13.38 8.18 0.24
C ASP A 93 -12.55 9.35 0.76
N PRO A 94 -12.99 10.06 1.79
CA PRO A 94 -12.26 11.19 2.35
C PRO A 94 -10.80 10.88 2.75
N VAL A 95 -10.49 9.62 3.08
CA VAL A 95 -9.14 9.25 3.43
C VAL A 95 -8.19 9.46 2.25
N PHE A 96 -8.63 9.22 1.02
CA PHE A 96 -7.79 9.41 -0.16
C PHE A 96 -7.52 10.89 -0.39
N GLN A 97 -8.51 11.74 -0.17
CA GLN A 97 -8.34 13.17 -0.31
C GLN A 97 -7.30 13.68 0.70
N SER A 98 -7.36 13.21 1.93
CA SER A 98 -6.41 13.57 2.96
C SER A 98 -5.00 13.16 2.58
N LEU A 99 -4.81 11.95 2.05
CA LEU A 99 -3.51 11.48 1.62
C LEU A 99 -2.98 12.28 0.43
N PHE A 100 -3.86 12.62 -0.49
CA PHE A 100 -3.51 13.40 -1.66
C PHE A 100 -2.98 14.76 -1.23
N GLU A 101 -3.62 15.39 -0.25
CA GLU A 101 -3.22 16.70 0.25
C GLU A 101 -1.86 16.65 0.93
N ARG A 102 -1.46 15.49 1.42
CA ARG A 102 -0.15 15.28 2.01
C ARG A 102 0.93 15.02 0.96
N GLY A 103 0.57 14.94 -0.31
CA GLY A 103 1.53 14.65 -1.37
C GLY A 103 1.71 13.16 -1.67
N VAL A 104 0.85 12.29 -1.13
CA VAL A 104 0.92 10.86 -1.40
C VAL A 104 0.39 10.60 -2.81
N LYS A 105 1.13 9.84 -3.61
CA LYS A 105 0.69 9.45 -4.94
C LYS A 105 -0.26 8.28 -4.82
N ILE A 106 -1.43 8.38 -5.42
CA ILE A 106 -2.42 7.31 -5.40
C ILE A 106 -2.67 6.83 -6.83
N SER A 107 -2.53 5.53 -7.04
CA SER A 107 -2.82 4.92 -8.33
C SER A 107 -3.87 3.84 -8.13
N ASN A 108 -4.59 3.49 -9.17
CA ASN A 108 -5.57 2.41 -9.07
C ASN A 108 -5.54 1.52 -10.31
N SER A 109 -5.96 0.29 -10.14
CA SER A 109 -5.92 -0.71 -11.20
C SER A 109 -6.91 -0.43 -12.28
N SER A 110 -8.08 0.14 -11.95
CA SER A 110 -9.08 0.37 -12.97
C SER A 110 -8.65 1.45 -13.92
N GLY A 111 -8.12 2.54 -13.41
CA GLY A 111 -7.64 3.61 -14.24
C GLY A 111 -6.48 3.19 -15.09
N SER A 112 -5.55 2.46 -14.52
CA SER A 112 -4.39 2.01 -15.25
C SER A 112 -4.75 1.02 -16.32
N ALA A 113 -5.79 0.27 -16.11
CA ALA A 113 -6.20 -0.67 -17.11
C ALA A 113 -6.70 0.06 -18.35
N ALA A 114 -7.30 1.17 -18.15
CA ALA A 114 -7.79 1.93 -19.24
C ALA A 114 -6.69 2.71 -19.88
N GLU A 115 -5.68 3.03 -19.16
CA GLU A 115 -4.70 3.75 -19.70
C GLU A 115 -3.67 3.04 -20.07
N PRO A 116 -3.48 2.97 -21.02
CA PRO A 116 -2.51 2.25 -21.61
C PRO A 116 -1.31 2.87 -21.17
N ILE A 117 -1.47 3.52 -20.51
CA ILE A 117 -0.56 4.14 -20.00
C ILE A 117 0.27 3.67 -19.43
N ALA A 118 -0.49 3.45 -19.45
CA ALA A 118 -0.17 3.25 -18.80
C ALA A 118 0.83 3.22 -18.57
#